data_569a4925b908fd0921666363993f3f2b
#
_entry.id   569a4925b908fd0921666363993f3f2b
#
_cell.length_a   1.000
_cell.length_b   1.000
_cell.length_c   1.000
_cell.angle_alpha   90.00
_cell.angle_beta   90.00
_cell.angle_gamma   90.00
#
_symmetry.space_group_name_H-M   'P 1'
#
loop_
_entity.id
_entity.type
_entity.pdbx_description
1 polymer ?
#
loop_
_entity_poly.entity_id
_entity_poly.type
_entity_poly.pdbx_seq_one_letter_code
_entity_poly.pdbx_strand_id
1 'polypeptide(L)'
;MKNKFLIAAAGIGLLAGVAPVWAHHAFAAEFDVNKPLVLKGTVTKMEWINPHAWIHLDVKNADGTVTSWMIEAGAPNGLLRRGFNKNSLPPGTEIVVEGWQAKDSSFRANGSNITYPDGRKLFIGSQGTGAPTDKNAPPDSKDDKQ
;
A
#
# COMPACT_ATOMS: atom_id res chain seq x y z
N MET A 1 -15.22 19.39 -47.51
CA MET A 1 -13.91 19.03 -46.89
C MET A 1 -13.60 19.73 -45.57
N LYS A 2 -14.20 20.90 -45.29
CA LYS A 2 -13.91 21.67 -44.05
C LYS A 2 -14.35 20.99 -42.74
N ASN A 3 -15.41 20.16 -42.74
CA ASN A 3 -15.97 19.55 -41.52
C ASN A 3 -15.20 18.31 -41.04
N LYS A 4 -14.39 17.65 -41.89
CA LYS A 4 -13.60 16.49 -41.51
C LYS A 4 -12.38 16.85 -40.65
N PHE A 5 -11.83 18.05 -40.86
CA PHE A 5 -10.70 18.54 -40.06
C PHE A 5 -11.13 19.00 -38.67
N LEU A 6 -12.34 19.53 -38.52
CA LEU A 6 -12.88 19.95 -37.22
C LEU A 6 -13.18 18.74 -36.32
N ILE A 7 -13.64 17.61 -36.88
CA ILE A 7 -13.93 16.40 -36.13
C ILE A 7 -12.60 15.74 -35.67
N ALA A 8 -11.56 15.75 -36.51
CA ALA A 8 -10.26 15.22 -36.14
C ALA A 8 -9.57 16.04 -35.02
N ALA A 9 -9.67 17.36 -35.08
CA ALA A 9 -9.13 18.25 -34.04
C ALA A 9 -9.85 18.09 -32.68
N ALA A 10 -11.20 17.91 -32.70
CA ALA A 10 -11.98 17.65 -31.50
C ALA A 10 -11.64 16.28 -30.87
N GLY A 11 -11.40 15.25 -31.69
CA GLY A 11 -11.00 13.92 -31.20
C GLY A 11 -9.62 13.89 -30.53
N ILE A 12 -8.67 14.64 -31.06
CA ILE A 12 -7.31 14.73 -30.49
C ILE A 12 -7.32 15.54 -29.18
N GLY A 13 -8.15 16.57 -29.08
CA GLY A 13 -8.31 17.35 -27.85
C GLY A 13 -8.90 16.56 -26.68
N LEU A 14 -9.79 15.58 -26.95
CA LEU A 14 -10.37 14.73 -25.90
C LEU A 14 -9.38 13.68 -25.37
N LEU A 15 -8.43 13.22 -26.19
CA LEU A 15 -7.41 12.23 -25.78
C LEU A 15 -6.27 12.86 -24.97
N ALA A 16 -6.03 14.16 -25.08
CA ALA A 16 -4.99 14.86 -24.31
C ALA A 16 -5.37 15.21 -22.87
N GLY A 17 -6.65 15.03 -22.49
CA GLY A 17 -7.20 15.42 -21.19
C GLY A 17 -7.15 14.34 -20.11
N VAL A 18 -6.67 13.12 -20.39
CA VAL A 18 -6.58 12.05 -19.39
C VAL A 18 -5.17 12.05 -18.78
N ALA A 19 -4.87 13.12 -18.04
CA ALA A 19 -3.69 13.09 -17.17
C ALA A 19 -3.93 12.08 -16.03
N PRO A 20 -2.95 11.26 -15.65
CA PRO A 20 -3.07 10.33 -14.52
C PRO A 20 -3.04 11.10 -13.19
N VAL A 21 -4.17 11.67 -12.81
CA VAL A 21 -4.33 12.42 -11.53
C VAL A 21 -4.54 11.48 -10.34
N TRP A 22 -4.59 10.17 -10.56
CA TRP A 22 -5.14 9.20 -9.61
C TRP A 22 -4.17 8.61 -8.59
N ALA A 23 -2.85 8.72 -8.79
CA ALA A 23 -1.90 8.02 -7.93
C ALA A 23 -1.56 8.74 -6.61
N HIS A 24 -1.61 10.07 -6.56
CA HIS A 24 -1.12 10.83 -5.40
C HIS A 24 -2.14 11.05 -4.27
N HIS A 25 -3.42 10.72 -4.47
CA HIS A 25 -4.48 10.99 -3.48
C HIS A 25 -5.01 9.75 -2.75
N ALA A 26 -4.60 8.55 -3.13
CA ALA A 26 -5.17 7.32 -2.59
C ALA A 26 -4.92 7.19 -1.07
N PHE A 27 -3.69 7.42 -0.58
CA PHE A 27 -3.39 7.37 0.85
C PHE A 27 -4.20 8.41 1.63
N ALA A 28 -4.12 9.68 1.25
CA ALA A 28 -4.77 10.77 1.96
C ALA A 28 -6.32 10.70 1.92
N ALA A 29 -6.90 9.92 1.02
CA ALA A 29 -8.33 9.67 1.00
C ALA A 29 -8.78 8.74 2.13
N GLU A 30 -7.99 7.70 2.44
CA GLU A 30 -8.39 6.63 3.36
C GLU A 30 -7.64 6.64 4.69
N PHE A 31 -6.38 7.06 4.71
CA PHE A 31 -5.50 6.96 5.87
C PHE A 31 -5.11 8.33 6.42
N ASP A 32 -4.80 8.38 7.71
CA ASP A 32 -4.47 9.62 8.43
C ASP A 32 -2.98 9.64 8.81
N VAL A 33 -2.21 10.54 8.18
CA VAL A 33 -0.79 10.75 8.48
C VAL A 33 -0.54 11.14 9.94
N ASN A 34 -1.54 11.70 10.62
CA ASN A 34 -1.45 12.10 12.02
C ASN A 34 -1.83 10.97 12.99
N LYS A 35 -2.16 9.78 12.48
CA LYS A 35 -2.45 8.58 13.26
C LYS A 35 -1.41 7.48 12.97
N PRO A 36 -0.10 7.72 13.22
CA PRO A 36 0.89 6.67 13.09
C PRO A 36 0.62 5.58 14.12
N LEU A 37 0.91 4.33 13.75
CA LEU A 37 0.74 3.19 14.63
C LEU A 37 1.86 2.18 14.47
N VAL A 38 2.06 1.40 15.55
CA VAL A 38 2.91 0.23 15.59
C VAL A 38 2.09 -0.91 16.17
N LEU A 39 1.90 -1.96 15.39
CA LEU A 39 1.12 -3.13 15.77
C LEU A 39 2.03 -4.36 15.86
N LYS A 40 2.06 -5.02 17.02
CA LYS A 40 2.66 -6.34 17.17
C LYS A 40 1.55 -7.38 17.17
N GLY A 41 1.63 -8.34 16.24
CA GLY A 41 0.58 -9.34 16.12
C GLY A 41 1.00 -10.58 15.34
N THR A 42 0.03 -11.47 15.17
CA THR A 42 0.18 -12.73 14.44
C THR A 42 -0.57 -12.67 13.13
N VAL A 43 0.09 -13.00 12.04
CA VAL A 43 -0.52 -13.07 10.71
C VAL A 43 -1.54 -14.21 10.70
N THR A 44 -2.77 -13.92 10.28
CA THR A 44 -3.82 -14.92 10.10
C THR A 44 -4.04 -15.26 8.64
N LYS A 45 -3.84 -14.29 7.75
CA LYS A 45 -4.04 -14.45 6.31
C LYS A 45 -3.23 -13.42 5.53
N MET A 46 -2.79 -13.80 4.34
CA MET A 46 -2.28 -12.87 3.33
C MET A 46 -3.14 -12.92 2.08
N GLU A 47 -3.67 -11.78 1.65
CA GLU A 47 -4.35 -11.64 0.36
C GLU A 47 -3.40 -11.04 -0.67
N TRP A 48 -3.11 -11.82 -1.69
CA TRP A 48 -2.20 -11.44 -2.78
C TRP A 48 -2.99 -11.03 -4.00
N ILE A 49 -3.57 -9.81 -3.94
CA ILE A 49 -4.51 -9.29 -4.95
C ILE A 49 -4.09 -7.90 -5.43
N ASN A 50 -4.52 -7.51 -6.65
CA ASN A 50 -4.37 -6.15 -7.16
C ASN A 50 -5.60 -5.31 -6.78
N PRO A 51 -5.47 -3.99 -6.59
CA PRO A 51 -4.24 -3.20 -6.75
C PRO A 51 -3.29 -3.27 -5.54
N HIS A 52 -3.74 -3.73 -4.37
CA HIS A 52 -2.96 -3.79 -3.14
C HIS A 52 -3.08 -5.16 -2.48
N ALA A 53 -1.96 -5.69 -1.99
CA ALA A 53 -1.98 -6.86 -1.12
C ALA A 53 -2.45 -6.45 0.29
N TRP A 54 -3.03 -7.42 1.03
CA TRP A 54 -3.52 -7.21 2.39
C TRP A 54 -2.95 -8.25 3.34
N ILE A 55 -2.54 -7.79 4.52
CA ILE A 55 -2.10 -8.66 5.62
C ILE A 55 -3.16 -8.58 6.70
N HIS A 56 -3.76 -9.72 7.06
CA HIS A 56 -4.64 -9.84 8.20
C HIS A 56 -3.80 -10.18 9.43
N LEU A 57 -3.92 -9.36 10.46
CA LEU A 57 -3.07 -9.41 11.65
C LEU A 57 -3.93 -9.41 12.92
N ASP A 58 -3.82 -10.44 13.74
CA ASP A 58 -4.43 -10.48 15.05
C ASP A 58 -3.48 -9.87 16.10
N VAL A 59 -3.95 -8.80 16.74
CA VAL A 59 -3.23 -8.05 17.76
C VAL A 59 -3.83 -8.33 19.13
N LYS A 60 -3.03 -8.85 20.04
CA LYS A 60 -3.44 -9.07 21.42
C LYS A 60 -3.34 -7.76 22.21
N ASN A 61 -4.46 -7.32 22.76
CA ASN A 61 -4.56 -6.11 23.59
C ASN A 61 -4.07 -6.37 25.01
N ALA A 62 -3.82 -5.30 25.76
CA ALA A 62 -3.37 -5.38 27.15
C ALA A 62 -4.37 -6.07 28.08
N ASP A 63 -5.67 -5.99 27.79
CA ASP A 63 -6.76 -6.64 28.52
C ASP A 63 -6.94 -8.13 28.15
N GLY A 64 -6.12 -8.65 27.23
CA GLY A 64 -6.16 -10.04 26.77
C GLY A 64 -7.12 -10.29 25.61
N THR A 65 -7.91 -9.31 25.19
CA THR A 65 -8.73 -9.42 23.97
C THR A 65 -7.88 -9.39 22.72
N VAL A 66 -8.45 -9.82 21.60
CA VAL A 66 -7.78 -9.81 20.29
C VAL A 66 -8.54 -8.88 19.35
N THR A 67 -7.80 -8.00 18.69
CA THR A 67 -8.31 -7.15 17.61
C THR A 67 -7.72 -7.60 16.29
N SER A 68 -8.59 -7.91 15.32
CA SER A 68 -8.17 -8.26 13.96
C SER A 68 -8.02 -7.00 13.12
N TRP A 69 -6.83 -6.79 12.59
CA TRP A 69 -6.47 -5.67 11.73
C TRP A 69 -6.31 -6.10 10.28
N MET A 70 -6.65 -5.21 9.36
CA MET A 70 -6.34 -5.34 7.94
C MET A 70 -5.28 -4.30 7.56
N ILE A 71 -4.12 -4.78 7.15
CA ILE A 71 -2.98 -3.93 6.79
C ILE A 71 -2.83 -3.91 5.27
N GLU A 72 -3.05 -2.75 4.66
CA GLU A 72 -2.79 -2.54 3.25
C GLU A 72 -1.28 -2.50 3.00
N ALA A 73 -0.82 -3.30 2.06
CA ALA A 73 0.55 -3.29 1.56
C ALA A 73 0.58 -2.78 0.12
N GLY A 74 1.75 -2.75 -0.49
CA GLY A 74 1.91 -2.36 -1.87
C GLY A 74 1.30 -3.34 -2.87
N ALA A 75 1.35 -2.96 -4.15
CA ALA A 75 0.92 -3.83 -5.22
C ALA A 75 1.81 -5.09 -5.30
N PRO A 76 1.23 -6.27 -5.63
CA PRO A 76 1.97 -7.54 -5.72
C PRO A 76 3.27 -7.47 -6.53
N ASN A 77 3.24 -6.82 -7.69
CA ASN A 77 4.45 -6.70 -8.54
C ASN A 77 5.55 -5.86 -7.87
N GLY A 78 5.19 -4.79 -7.14
CA GLY A 78 6.14 -3.98 -6.39
C GLY A 78 6.77 -4.75 -5.24
N LEU A 79 5.96 -5.52 -4.52
CA LEU A 79 6.41 -6.38 -3.43
C LEU A 79 7.36 -7.50 -3.93
N LEU A 80 7.03 -8.14 -5.06
CA LEU A 80 7.90 -9.15 -5.68
C LEU A 80 9.30 -8.61 -6.01
N ARG A 81 9.39 -7.40 -6.56
CA ARG A 81 10.69 -6.77 -6.86
C ARG A 81 11.54 -6.53 -5.61
N ARG A 82 10.90 -6.43 -4.44
CA ARG A 82 11.57 -6.29 -3.13
C ARG A 82 11.82 -7.62 -2.43
N GLY A 83 11.57 -8.74 -3.11
CA GLY A 83 11.76 -10.09 -2.56
C GLY A 83 10.64 -10.57 -1.64
N PHE A 84 9.52 -9.84 -1.59
CA PHE A 84 8.35 -10.22 -0.81
C PHE A 84 7.29 -10.85 -1.73
N ASN A 85 6.77 -12.01 -1.36
CA ASN A 85 5.80 -12.77 -2.16
C ASN A 85 4.68 -13.34 -1.28
N LYS A 86 3.71 -13.98 -1.89
CA LYS A 86 2.52 -14.52 -1.21
C LYS A 86 2.81 -15.52 -0.08
N ASN A 87 4.00 -16.11 -0.06
CA ASN A 87 4.43 -17.07 0.97
C ASN A 87 5.35 -16.45 2.02
N SER A 88 5.66 -15.15 1.92
CA SER A 88 6.60 -14.47 2.82
C SER A 88 6.07 -14.32 4.24
N LEU A 89 4.74 -14.37 4.41
CA LEU A 89 4.06 -14.31 5.71
C LEU A 89 3.03 -15.44 5.82
N PRO A 90 3.46 -16.67 6.09
CA PRO A 90 2.51 -17.75 6.37
C PRO A 90 1.70 -17.45 7.64
N PRO A 91 0.45 -17.93 7.73
CA PRO A 91 -0.34 -17.83 8.96
C PRO A 91 0.44 -18.33 10.17
N GLY A 92 0.32 -17.64 11.32
CA GLY A 92 1.08 -17.91 12.53
C GLY A 92 2.41 -17.14 12.64
N THR A 93 2.84 -16.43 11.59
CA THR A 93 4.04 -15.60 11.67
C THR A 93 3.78 -14.39 12.57
N GLU A 94 4.61 -14.18 13.58
CA GLU A 94 4.60 -12.95 14.37
C GLU A 94 5.37 -11.86 13.65
N ILE A 95 4.81 -10.65 13.59
CA ILE A 95 5.45 -9.47 13.02
C ILE A 95 5.12 -8.22 13.82
N VAL A 96 5.95 -7.19 13.64
CA VAL A 96 5.63 -5.82 14.00
C VAL A 96 5.38 -5.04 12.73
N VAL A 97 4.23 -4.35 12.64
CA VAL A 97 3.85 -3.51 11.52
C VAL A 97 3.91 -2.05 11.94
N GLU A 98 4.57 -1.23 11.15
CA GLU A 98 4.54 0.23 11.25
C GLU A 98 3.67 0.79 10.12
N GLY A 99 2.87 1.82 10.40
CA GLY A 99 2.00 2.41 9.40
C GLY A 99 1.10 3.50 9.95
N TRP A 100 -0.03 3.72 9.29
CA TRP A 100 -1.01 4.76 9.64
C TRP A 100 -2.42 4.20 9.63
N GLN A 101 -3.21 4.56 10.64
CA GLN A 101 -4.59 4.11 10.77
C GLN A 101 -5.51 4.78 9.73
N ALA A 102 -6.59 4.08 9.40
CA ALA A 102 -7.67 4.64 8.61
C ALA A 102 -8.31 5.85 9.31
N LYS A 103 -8.76 6.84 8.53
CA LYS A 103 -9.38 8.07 9.01
C LYS A 103 -10.65 7.83 9.82
N ASP A 104 -11.44 6.84 9.41
CA ASP A 104 -12.68 6.41 10.08
C ASP A 104 -12.43 5.68 11.41
N SER A 105 -11.16 5.55 11.82
CA SER A 105 -10.73 4.83 13.02
C SER A 105 -11.09 3.34 13.03
N SER A 106 -11.41 2.75 11.90
CA SER A 106 -11.54 1.30 11.76
C SER A 106 -10.19 0.61 12.02
N PHE A 107 -10.22 -0.71 12.22
CA PHE A 107 -9.03 -1.53 12.39
C PHE A 107 -8.37 -1.85 11.03
N ARG A 108 -8.17 -0.80 10.23
CA ARG A 108 -7.45 -0.81 8.97
C ARG A 108 -6.27 0.14 9.06
N ALA A 109 -5.17 -0.25 8.43
CA ALA A 109 -3.97 0.57 8.37
C ALA A 109 -3.30 0.46 7.01
N ASN A 110 -2.62 1.52 6.58
CA ASN A 110 -1.66 1.46 5.48
C ASN A 110 -0.30 1.12 6.10
N GLY A 111 0.24 -0.04 5.73
CA GLY A 111 1.53 -0.51 6.23
C GLY A 111 2.69 0.13 5.49
N SER A 112 3.70 0.60 6.21
CA SER A 112 4.97 1.06 5.64
C SER A 112 6.05 -0.01 5.76
N ASN A 113 6.28 -0.51 6.95
CA ASN A 113 7.30 -1.51 7.24
C ASN A 113 6.76 -2.67 8.05
N ILE A 114 7.35 -3.83 7.85
CA ILE A 114 7.23 -4.95 8.79
C ILE A 114 8.60 -5.32 9.34
N THR A 115 8.63 -5.75 10.60
CA THR A 115 9.80 -6.33 11.24
C THR A 115 9.48 -7.76 11.66
N TYR A 116 10.30 -8.70 11.22
CA TYR A 116 10.23 -10.11 11.57
C TYR A 116 10.82 -10.37 12.97
N PRO A 117 10.54 -11.54 13.60
CA PRO A 117 11.11 -11.88 14.91
C PRO A 117 12.65 -11.93 14.94
N ASP A 118 13.29 -12.19 13.80
CA ASP A 118 14.75 -12.20 13.64
C ASP A 118 15.35 -10.78 13.47
N GLY A 119 14.51 -9.74 13.53
CA GLY A 119 14.91 -8.34 13.38
C GLY A 119 15.02 -7.83 11.95
N ARG A 120 14.83 -8.69 10.93
CA ARG A 120 14.79 -8.22 9.54
C ARG A 120 13.63 -7.28 9.34
N LYS A 121 13.90 -6.12 8.73
CA LYS A 121 12.90 -5.11 8.38
C LYS A 121 12.71 -5.08 6.87
N LEU A 122 11.45 -4.96 6.44
CA LEU A 122 11.07 -4.89 5.05
C LEU A 122 10.06 -3.78 4.82
N PHE A 123 10.30 -2.94 3.82
CA PHE A 123 9.32 -1.96 3.35
C PHE A 123 8.24 -2.66 2.52
N ILE A 124 6.99 -2.56 2.98
CA ILE A 124 5.83 -3.16 2.32
C ILE A 124 4.88 -2.13 1.73
N GLY A 125 5.16 -0.83 1.92
CA GLY A 125 4.28 0.24 1.46
C GLY A 125 4.23 0.40 -0.06
N SER A 126 3.25 1.17 -0.53
CA SER A 126 3.16 1.62 -1.91
C SER A 126 3.94 2.91 -2.10
N GLN A 127 4.72 2.99 -3.16
CA GLN A 127 5.33 4.24 -3.59
C GLN A 127 4.36 5.02 -4.48
N GLY A 128 4.47 6.35 -4.46
CA GLY A 128 3.66 7.21 -5.32
C GLY A 128 2.20 7.40 -4.88
N THR A 129 1.77 6.83 -3.76
CA THR A 129 0.40 6.97 -3.23
C THR A 129 0.20 8.21 -2.35
N GLY A 130 1.28 8.95 -2.06
CA GLY A 130 1.27 10.09 -1.13
C GLY A 130 1.38 9.69 0.34
N ALA A 131 1.56 8.40 0.64
CA ALA A 131 1.95 7.95 1.98
C ALA A 131 3.33 8.53 2.34
N PRO A 132 3.57 8.91 3.60
CA PRO A 132 4.92 9.25 4.03
C PRO A 132 5.84 8.05 3.77
N THR A 133 6.86 8.23 2.95
CA THR A 133 7.83 7.16 2.68
C THR A 133 8.84 7.10 3.80
N ASP A 134 9.23 5.89 4.20
CA ASP A 134 10.40 5.71 5.05
C ASP A 134 11.64 6.24 4.29
N LYS A 135 12.44 7.07 4.97
CA LYS A 135 13.70 7.57 4.42
C LYS A 135 14.68 6.45 4.06
N ASN A 136 14.47 5.24 4.59
CA ASN A 136 15.23 4.03 4.34
C ASN A 136 14.61 3.12 3.27
N ALA A 137 13.48 3.50 2.66
CA ALA A 137 12.92 2.74 1.57
C ALA A 137 13.91 2.71 0.40
N PRO A 138 14.23 1.53 -0.18
CA PRO A 138 15.08 1.48 -1.36
C PRO A 138 14.48 2.35 -2.46
N PRO A 139 15.29 3.13 -3.20
CA PRO A 139 14.78 3.86 -4.35
C PRO A 139 14.19 2.84 -5.33
N ASP A 140 13.00 3.14 -5.88
CA ASP A 140 12.48 2.35 -6.98
C ASP A 140 13.53 2.31 -8.09
N SER A 141 13.74 1.13 -8.64
CA SER A 141 14.50 1.01 -9.88
C SER A 141 13.85 1.95 -10.90
N LYS A 142 14.64 2.80 -11.52
CA LYS A 142 14.21 3.89 -12.42
C LYS A 142 13.61 3.41 -13.75
N ASP A 143 12.97 2.25 -13.79
CA ASP A 143 12.50 1.59 -15.02
C ASP A 143 11.03 1.82 -15.35
N ASP A 144 10.31 2.68 -14.61
CA ASP A 144 8.92 3.03 -14.95
C ASP A 144 8.81 4.32 -15.81
N LYS A 145 9.83 4.60 -16.61
CA LYS A 145 9.75 5.58 -17.71
C LYS A 145 9.74 4.85 -19.04
N GLN A 146 8.61 4.30 -19.44
CA GLN A 146 8.21 4.11 -20.84
C GLN A 146 6.69 4.20 -20.94
#